data_1992b7892cee13b470a7f71aca4109e4
#
_entry.id   1992b7892cee13b470a7f71aca4109e4
#
_cell.length_a   1.000
_cell.length_b   1.000
_cell.length_c   1.000
_cell.angle_alpha   90.00
_cell.angle_beta   90.00
_cell.angle_gamma   90.00
#
_symmetry.space_group_name_H-M   'P 1'
#
loop_
_entity.id
_entity.type
_entity.pdbx_description
1 polymer ?
#
loop_
_entity_poly.entity_id
_entity_poly.type
_entity_poly.pdbx_seq_one_letter_code
_entity_poly.pdbx_strand_id
1 'polypeptide(L)'
;MDISFLNKYDKLIMELGCGDGRLLYGLANKDMRSNAFYLGIELDVSQYKKCCLLLSSKKENLFFVNCSLEDAINELPDYTVDEILSILPHPKYIDRENEKYWKPIYRTILCKIKGKGHLLLVTEFTDRLFSPIAYEEYKNWKEWIIATFTGLGYCVGNILEGAPVDYSSQFLDLFSNDKQRIKILTLYLSKN
;
A
#
# COMPACT_ATOMS: atom_id res chain seq x y z
N MET A 1 7.94 15.14 -11.71
CA MET A 1 6.47 15.11 -12.03
C MET A 1 5.86 16.45 -11.69
N ASP A 2 5.15 17.11 -12.62
CA ASP A 2 4.38 18.33 -12.28
C ASP A 2 3.11 17.90 -11.50
N ILE A 3 3.04 18.31 -10.25
CA ILE A 3 1.93 18.00 -9.34
C ILE A 3 1.05 19.22 -9.02
N SER A 4 1.23 20.33 -9.78
CA SER A 4 0.48 21.58 -9.54
C SER A 4 -1.04 21.39 -9.63
N PHE A 5 -1.50 20.42 -10.43
CA PHE A 5 -2.92 20.05 -10.53
C PHE A 5 -3.49 19.46 -9.23
N LEU A 6 -2.65 18.96 -8.32
CA LEU A 6 -3.11 18.45 -7.01
C LEU A 6 -3.62 19.56 -6.10
N ASN A 7 -3.27 20.84 -6.36
CA ASN A 7 -3.72 21.97 -5.55
C ASN A 7 -5.24 22.16 -5.54
N LYS A 8 -5.97 21.55 -6.49
CA LYS A 8 -7.44 21.56 -6.51
C LYS A 8 -8.07 20.50 -5.60
N TYR A 9 -7.27 19.60 -5.02
CA TYR A 9 -7.71 18.54 -4.13
C TYR A 9 -7.20 18.74 -2.72
N ASP A 10 -8.00 18.39 -1.72
CA ASP A 10 -7.65 18.51 -0.31
C ASP A 10 -6.74 17.38 0.17
N LYS A 11 -6.82 16.23 -0.51
CA LYS A 11 -6.09 15.02 -0.15
C LYS A 11 -5.48 14.34 -1.38
N LEU A 12 -4.29 13.76 -1.18
CA LEU A 12 -3.67 12.80 -2.10
C LEU A 12 -3.60 11.42 -1.44
N ILE A 13 -4.26 10.45 -2.06
CA ILE A 13 -4.22 9.03 -1.68
C ILE A 13 -3.46 8.28 -2.77
N MET A 14 -2.41 7.55 -2.39
CA MET A 14 -1.51 6.88 -3.33
C MET A 14 -1.43 5.40 -3.03
N GLU A 15 -1.61 4.54 -4.03
CA GLU A 15 -1.41 3.09 -3.91
C GLU A 15 -0.14 2.67 -4.63
N LEU A 16 0.76 1.99 -3.92
CA LEU A 16 2.03 1.47 -4.42
C LEU A 16 1.87 0.01 -4.86
N GLY A 17 2.03 -0.25 -6.16
CA GLY A 17 1.75 -1.56 -6.74
C GLY A 17 0.25 -1.84 -6.81
N CYS A 18 -0.51 -0.97 -7.46
CA CYS A 18 -1.99 -1.02 -7.45
C CYS A 18 -2.59 -2.19 -8.27
N GLY A 19 -1.77 -3.02 -8.88
CA GLY A 19 -2.22 -4.19 -9.64
C GLY A 19 -3.20 -3.80 -10.75
N ASP A 20 -4.39 -4.40 -10.75
CA ASP A 20 -5.45 -4.10 -11.71
C ASP A 20 -6.24 -2.82 -11.42
N GLY A 21 -5.90 -2.07 -10.37
CA GLY A 21 -6.48 -0.79 -10.00
C GLY A 21 -7.87 -0.84 -9.35
N ARG A 22 -8.45 -2.04 -9.14
CA ARG A 22 -9.83 -2.17 -8.63
C ARG A 22 -10.02 -1.59 -7.23
N LEU A 23 -9.04 -1.75 -6.34
CA LEU A 23 -9.12 -1.19 -5.00
C LEU A 23 -9.24 0.33 -5.06
N LEU A 24 -8.28 0.98 -5.73
CA LEU A 24 -8.24 2.44 -5.80
C LEU A 24 -9.46 3.00 -6.54
N TYR A 25 -9.92 2.34 -7.61
CA TYR A 25 -11.14 2.68 -8.31
C TYR A 25 -12.37 2.57 -7.40
N GLY A 26 -12.45 1.52 -6.59
CA GLY A 26 -13.52 1.32 -5.60
C GLY A 26 -13.53 2.42 -4.54
N LEU A 27 -12.38 2.78 -3.98
CA LEU A 27 -12.24 3.86 -3.02
C LEU A 27 -12.66 5.20 -3.62
N ALA A 28 -12.17 5.54 -4.81
CA ALA A 28 -12.54 6.77 -5.51
C ALA A 28 -14.03 6.85 -5.87
N ASN A 29 -14.74 5.71 -5.98
CA ASN A 29 -16.19 5.68 -6.19
C ASN A 29 -16.99 5.85 -4.91
N LYS A 30 -16.53 5.28 -3.80
CA LYS A 30 -17.23 5.35 -2.51
C LYS A 30 -17.12 6.73 -1.89
N ASP A 31 -15.98 7.39 -2.09
CA ASP A 31 -15.66 8.67 -1.46
C ASP A 31 -16.08 9.88 -2.32
N MET A 32 -17.37 9.91 -2.69
CA MET A 32 -17.92 11.01 -3.49
C MET A 32 -17.99 12.35 -2.75
N ARG A 33 -17.71 12.37 -1.43
CA ARG A 33 -17.82 13.58 -0.60
C ARG A 33 -16.46 14.20 -0.26
N SER A 34 -15.37 13.45 -0.36
CA SER A 34 -14.04 14.00 -0.15
C SER A 34 -13.50 14.54 -1.47
N ASN A 35 -12.87 15.71 -1.39
CA ASN A 35 -12.12 16.29 -2.50
C ASN A 35 -10.72 15.64 -2.54
N ALA A 36 -10.68 14.30 -2.75
CA ALA A 36 -9.45 13.53 -2.78
C ALA A 36 -9.05 13.14 -4.21
N PHE A 37 -7.75 13.20 -4.47
CA PHE A 37 -7.13 12.65 -5.67
C PHE A 37 -6.51 11.28 -5.37
N TYR A 38 -6.73 10.34 -6.25
CA TYR A 38 -6.27 8.95 -6.15
C TYR A 38 -5.22 8.68 -7.21
N LEU A 39 -4.04 8.20 -6.79
CA LEU A 39 -2.91 7.92 -7.65
C LEU A 39 -2.46 6.46 -7.49
N GLY A 40 -2.59 5.65 -8.51
CA GLY A 40 -2.10 4.28 -8.53
C GLY A 40 -0.77 4.16 -9.27
N ILE A 41 0.20 3.47 -8.66
CA ILE A 41 1.50 3.17 -9.27
C ILE A 41 1.57 1.68 -9.58
N GLU A 42 1.87 1.33 -10.82
CA GLU A 42 1.97 -0.07 -11.24
C GLU A 42 3.12 -0.25 -12.25
N LEU A 43 4.00 -1.19 -11.94
CA LEU A 43 5.17 -1.51 -12.76
C LEU A 43 4.82 -2.45 -13.92
N ASP A 44 3.97 -3.46 -13.65
CA ASP A 44 3.58 -4.44 -14.66
C ASP A 44 2.66 -3.82 -15.70
N VAL A 45 3.13 -3.81 -16.95
CA VAL A 45 2.40 -3.19 -18.08
C VAL A 45 1.04 -3.87 -18.33
N SER A 46 0.92 -5.17 -18.04
CA SER A 46 -0.34 -5.90 -18.25
C SER A 46 -1.39 -5.50 -17.21
N GLN A 47 -0.99 -5.31 -15.96
CA GLN A 47 -1.86 -4.81 -14.91
C GLN A 47 -2.22 -3.33 -15.14
N TYR A 48 -1.22 -2.51 -15.50
CA TYR A 48 -1.45 -1.10 -15.83
C TYR A 48 -2.48 -0.92 -16.97
N LYS A 49 -2.43 -1.78 -18.01
CA LYS A 49 -3.46 -1.77 -19.06
C LYS A 49 -4.86 -2.02 -18.51
N LYS A 50 -5.02 -2.89 -17.51
CA LYS A 50 -6.31 -3.09 -16.83
C LYS A 50 -6.76 -1.85 -16.08
N CYS A 51 -5.83 -1.17 -15.38
CA CYS A 51 -6.12 0.13 -14.76
C CYS A 51 -6.65 1.16 -15.77
N CYS A 52 -6.02 1.26 -16.94
CA CYS A 52 -6.45 2.17 -18.00
C CYS A 52 -7.88 1.88 -18.49
N LEU A 53 -8.29 0.61 -18.51
CA LEU A 53 -9.67 0.24 -18.88
C LEU A 53 -10.70 0.75 -17.86
N LEU A 54 -10.35 0.84 -16.56
CA LEU A 54 -11.22 1.41 -15.53
C LEU A 54 -11.45 2.91 -15.73
N LEU A 55 -10.49 3.63 -16.33
CA LEU A 55 -10.59 5.08 -16.57
C LEU A 55 -11.50 5.45 -17.75
N SER A 56 -12.04 4.48 -18.49
CA SER A 56 -12.96 4.73 -19.62
C SER A 56 -14.19 5.56 -19.22
N SER A 57 -14.54 5.60 -17.94
CA SER A 57 -15.62 6.39 -17.34
C SER A 57 -15.23 7.80 -16.89
N LYS A 58 -14.14 8.38 -17.41
CA LYS A 58 -13.64 9.75 -17.12
C LYS A 58 -13.78 10.17 -15.66
N LYS A 59 -12.94 9.62 -14.80
CA LYS A 59 -12.79 10.12 -13.43
C LYS A 59 -11.66 11.15 -13.38
N GLU A 60 -11.99 12.39 -13.06
CA GLU A 60 -11.01 13.47 -12.99
C GLU A 60 -10.07 13.36 -11.78
N ASN A 61 -10.50 12.63 -10.74
CA ASN A 61 -9.78 12.48 -9.48
C ASN A 61 -9.06 11.12 -9.31
N LEU A 62 -8.93 10.33 -10.36
CA LEU A 62 -8.23 9.04 -10.35
C LEU A 62 -7.28 8.95 -11.53
N PHE A 63 -6.03 8.60 -11.23
CA PHE A 63 -4.99 8.43 -12.24
C PHE A 63 -4.11 7.24 -11.94
N PHE A 64 -3.59 6.59 -12.98
CA PHE A 64 -2.62 5.50 -12.87
C PHE A 64 -1.35 5.84 -13.65
N VAL A 65 -0.19 5.45 -13.09
CA VAL A 65 1.12 5.66 -13.71
C VAL A 65 1.84 4.32 -13.82
N ASN A 66 2.39 4.05 -15.01
CA ASN A 66 3.23 2.87 -15.23
C ASN A 66 4.69 3.23 -14.97
N CYS A 67 5.14 3.01 -13.75
CA CYS A 67 6.54 3.18 -13.33
C CYS A 67 6.84 2.32 -12.10
N SER A 68 8.12 2.28 -11.69
CA SER A 68 8.50 1.65 -10.43
C SER A 68 8.00 2.49 -9.24
N LEU A 69 7.77 1.85 -8.10
CA LEU A 69 7.41 2.58 -6.88
C LEU A 69 8.58 3.47 -6.40
N GLU A 70 9.82 3.04 -6.65
CA GLU A 70 11.03 3.79 -6.33
C GLU A 70 11.07 5.11 -7.10
N ASP A 71 10.82 5.06 -8.42
CA ASP A 71 10.79 6.26 -9.26
C ASP A 71 9.64 7.19 -8.83
N ALA A 72 8.44 6.63 -8.62
CA ALA A 72 7.28 7.42 -8.20
C ALA A 72 7.53 8.15 -6.87
N ILE A 73 8.09 7.45 -5.86
CA ILE A 73 8.37 8.04 -4.56
C ILE A 73 9.46 9.10 -4.64
N ASN A 74 10.52 8.87 -5.44
CA ASN A 74 11.62 9.82 -5.58
C ASN A 74 11.21 11.11 -6.30
N GLU A 75 10.25 11.03 -7.22
CA GLU A 75 9.71 12.18 -7.96
C GLU A 75 8.77 13.07 -7.12
N LEU A 76 8.21 12.54 -6.03
CA LEU A 76 7.31 13.30 -5.18
C LEU A 76 8.08 14.22 -4.22
N PRO A 77 7.62 15.46 -4.01
CA PRO A 77 8.12 16.29 -2.91
C PRO A 77 7.79 15.67 -1.56
N ASP A 78 8.57 16.04 -0.54
CA ASP A 78 8.28 15.64 0.84
C ASP A 78 6.97 16.29 1.33
N TYR A 79 6.31 15.63 2.27
CA TYR A 79 5.06 16.11 2.89
C TYR A 79 3.91 16.36 1.91
N THR A 80 3.80 15.52 0.87
CA THR A 80 2.80 15.70 -0.20
C THR A 80 1.62 14.78 -0.05
N VAL A 81 1.81 13.55 0.46
CA VAL A 81 0.80 12.49 0.45
C VAL A 81 0.08 12.42 1.79
N ASP A 82 -1.26 12.36 1.75
CA ASP A 82 -2.08 12.18 2.95
C ASP A 82 -2.19 10.72 3.36
N GLU A 83 -2.34 9.82 2.40
CA GLU A 83 -2.46 8.38 2.64
C GLU A 83 -1.70 7.59 1.58
N ILE A 84 -0.82 6.70 2.02
CA ILE A 84 -0.15 5.74 1.15
C ILE A 84 -0.69 4.35 1.47
N LEU A 85 -1.12 3.64 0.44
CA LEU A 85 -1.57 2.25 0.50
C LEU A 85 -0.45 1.37 -0.05
N SER A 86 -0.03 0.37 0.71
CA SER A 86 0.87 -0.71 0.29
C SER A 86 0.18 -2.03 0.59
N ILE A 87 -0.45 -2.61 -0.42
CA ILE A 87 -1.34 -3.75 -0.26
C ILE A 87 -0.69 -4.98 -0.88
N LEU A 88 -0.33 -5.94 -0.03
CA LEU A 88 0.38 -7.16 -0.40
C LEU A 88 1.61 -6.86 -1.27
N PRO A 89 2.54 -6.03 -0.77
CA PRO A 89 3.73 -5.67 -1.53
C PRO A 89 4.53 -6.92 -1.90
N HIS A 90 5.13 -6.92 -3.09
CA HIS A 90 5.99 -8.02 -3.50
C HIS A 90 7.06 -8.32 -2.43
N PRO A 91 7.40 -9.59 -2.13
CA PRO A 91 8.33 -9.98 -1.05
C PRO A 91 9.66 -9.21 -1.04
N LYS A 92 10.19 -8.82 -2.19
CA LYS A 92 11.40 -7.99 -2.25
C LYS A 92 11.28 -6.65 -1.47
N TYR A 93 10.05 -6.18 -1.19
CA TYR A 93 9.77 -4.93 -0.48
C TYR A 93 9.37 -5.11 0.98
N ILE A 94 9.30 -6.36 1.49
CA ILE A 94 8.83 -6.60 2.86
C ILE A 94 9.49 -7.81 3.54
N ASP A 95 10.22 -8.65 2.79
CA ASP A 95 10.81 -9.87 3.33
C ASP A 95 12.00 -9.59 4.26
N ARG A 96 12.16 -10.39 5.31
CA ARG A 96 13.30 -10.36 6.24
C ARG A 96 14.64 -10.49 5.53
N GLU A 97 14.72 -11.34 4.52
CA GLU A 97 15.96 -11.58 3.78
C GLU A 97 16.41 -10.36 2.96
N ASN A 98 15.49 -9.47 2.65
CA ASN A 98 15.70 -8.30 1.79
C ASN A 98 15.68 -6.96 2.53
N GLU A 99 15.76 -6.93 3.86
CA GLU A 99 15.65 -5.70 4.68
C GLU A 99 16.56 -4.56 4.21
N LYS A 100 17.78 -4.87 3.80
CA LYS A 100 18.75 -3.88 3.31
C LYS A 100 18.25 -3.14 2.08
N TYR A 101 17.43 -3.81 1.25
CA TYR A 101 16.89 -3.25 0.02
C TYR A 101 15.67 -2.36 0.30
N TRP A 102 14.68 -2.85 1.03
CA TRP A 102 13.41 -2.19 1.17
C TRP A 102 13.31 -1.19 2.34
N LYS A 103 14.07 -1.34 3.41
CA LYS A 103 14.08 -0.39 4.54
C LYS A 103 14.37 1.06 4.11
N PRO A 104 15.34 1.35 3.23
CA PRO A 104 15.55 2.70 2.70
C PRO A 104 14.33 3.27 1.97
N ILE A 105 13.60 2.41 1.23
CA ILE A 105 12.40 2.80 0.49
C ILE A 105 11.32 3.28 1.47
N TYR A 106 11.04 2.52 2.52
CA TYR A 106 10.05 2.92 3.53
C TYR A 106 10.48 4.16 4.33
N ARG A 107 11.77 4.40 4.54
CA ARG A 107 12.24 5.68 5.07
C ARG A 107 11.93 6.85 4.14
N THR A 108 12.11 6.68 2.84
CA THR A 108 11.74 7.69 1.85
C THR A 108 10.22 7.89 1.84
N ILE A 109 9.42 6.82 1.86
CA ILE A 109 7.96 6.89 1.98
C ILE A 109 7.54 7.74 3.19
N LEU A 110 8.17 7.54 4.36
CA LEU A 110 7.89 8.32 5.57
C LEU A 110 8.08 9.82 5.34
N CYS A 111 9.10 10.24 4.56
CA CYS A 111 9.31 11.65 4.23
C CYS A 111 8.19 12.23 3.35
N LYS A 112 7.58 11.41 2.48
CA LYS A 112 6.52 11.85 1.57
C LYS A 112 5.17 12.07 2.27
N ILE A 113 4.95 11.42 3.41
CA ILE A 113 3.72 11.51 4.18
C ILE A 113 3.63 12.86 4.89
N LYS A 114 2.46 13.52 4.80
CA LYS A 114 2.14 14.75 5.56
C LYS A 114 2.12 14.49 7.07
N GLY A 115 2.21 15.52 7.88
CA GLY A 115 2.24 15.40 9.35
C GLY A 115 1.05 14.67 9.99
N LYS A 116 -0.13 14.70 9.35
CA LYS A 116 -1.33 13.95 9.77
C LYS A 116 -1.64 12.76 8.86
N GLY A 117 -0.75 12.47 7.92
CA GLY A 117 -0.91 11.37 6.98
C GLY A 117 -0.43 10.05 7.55
N HIS A 118 -0.68 8.98 6.80
CA HIS A 118 -0.30 7.64 7.21
C HIS A 118 0.02 6.72 6.03
N LEU A 119 0.76 5.66 6.33
CA LEU A 119 0.91 4.50 5.47
C LEU A 119 0.01 3.38 6.01
N LEU A 120 -0.88 2.88 5.18
CA LEU A 120 -1.58 1.64 5.42
C LEU A 120 -0.82 0.49 4.75
N LEU A 121 -0.24 -0.38 5.55
CA LEU A 121 0.45 -1.57 5.07
C LEU A 121 -0.41 -2.79 5.34
N VAL A 122 -0.85 -3.45 4.28
CA VAL A 122 -1.46 -4.80 4.35
C VAL A 122 -0.43 -5.79 3.82
N THR A 123 -0.01 -6.71 4.66
CA THR A 123 1.02 -7.69 4.31
C THR A 123 0.60 -9.09 4.73
N GLU A 124 1.26 -10.09 4.19
CA GLU A 124 0.99 -11.48 4.50
C GLU A 124 2.20 -12.17 5.12
N PHE A 125 1.91 -13.20 5.89
CA PHE A 125 2.87 -14.21 6.32
C PHE A 125 2.44 -15.58 5.79
N THR A 126 3.38 -16.29 5.18
CA THR A 126 3.17 -17.63 4.63
C THR A 126 4.47 -18.43 4.66
N ASP A 127 4.37 -19.74 4.92
CA ASP A 127 5.45 -20.69 4.71
C ASP A 127 5.40 -21.23 3.28
N ARG A 128 5.60 -20.35 2.30
CA ARG A 128 5.57 -20.65 0.85
C ARG A 128 4.38 -21.53 0.43
N LEU A 129 3.29 -21.51 1.20
CA LEU A 129 2.06 -22.29 1.02
C LEU A 129 2.24 -23.82 1.15
N PHE A 130 3.35 -24.30 1.74
CA PHE A 130 3.60 -25.73 1.90
C PHE A 130 2.87 -26.33 3.10
N SER A 131 2.74 -25.59 4.19
CA SER A 131 2.13 -26.08 5.42
C SER A 131 1.26 -25.01 6.09
N PRO A 132 0.34 -25.42 6.98
CA PRO A 132 -0.35 -24.49 7.87
C PRO A 132 0.66 -23.73 8.74
N ILE A 133 0.40 -22.44 8.94
CA ILE A 133 1.26 -21.56 9.72
C ILE A 133 1.11 -21.88 11.21
N ALA A 134 2.23 -22.15 11.89
CA ALA A 134 2.26 -22.27 13.33
C ALA A 134 2.06 -20.90 14.00
N TYR A 135 1.28 -20.88 15.09
CA TYR A 135 0.96 -19.64 15.81
C TYR A 135 2.20 -18.87 16.27
N GLU A 136 3.19 -19.57 16.83
CA GLU A 136 4.44 -18.94 17.31
C GLU A 136 5.28 -18.33 16.18
N GLU A 137 5.30 -18.95 14.99
CA GLU A 137 6.00 -18.41 13.82
C GLU A 137 5.36 -17.09 13.36
N TYR A 138 4.03 -17.08 13.25
CA TYR A 138 3.29 -15.87 12.92
C TYR A 138 3.47 -14.77 13.96
N LYS A 139 3.42 -15.11 15.25
CA LYS A 139 3.64 -14.18 16.34
C LYS A 139 5.02 -13.53 16.27
N ASN A 140 6.08 -14.35 16.11
CA ASN A 140 7.45 -13.86 15.97
C ASN A 140 7.64 -12.97 14.74
N TRP A 141 6.99 -13.32 13.62
CA TRP A 141 7.01 -12.49 12.43
C TRP A 141 6.28 -11.16 12.63
N LYS A 142 5.11 -11.19 13.27
CA LYS A 142 4.34 -9.99 13.60
C LYS A 142 5.12 -9.04 14.52
N GLU A 143 5.77 -9.56 15.56
CA GLU A 143 6.62 -8.78 16.45
C GLU A 143 7.80 -8.15 15.68
N TRP A 144 8.44 -8.93 14.80
CA TRP A 144 9.52 -8.43 13.97
C TRP A 144 9.09 -7.28 13.05
N ILE A 145 7.96 -7.40 12.35
CA ILE A 145 7.54 -6.36 11.40
C ILE A 145 7.16 -5.06 12.13
N ILE A 146 6.47 -5.17 13.28
CA ILE A 146 6.14 -4.03 14.12
C ILE A 146 7.41 -3.33 14.61
N ALA A 147 8.36 -4.07 15.17
CA ALA A 147 9.63 -3.52 15.63
C ALA A 147 10.43 -2.87 14.49
N THR A 148 10.37 -3.47 13.30
CA THR A 148 11.06 -2.95 12.12
C THR A 148 10.50 -1.59 11.70
N PHE A 149 9.18 -1.44 11.57
CA PHE A 149 8.57 -0.16 11.19
C PHE A 149 8.75 0.90 12.28
N THR A 150 8.67 0.51 13.56
CA THR A 150 9.03 1.41 14.67
C THR A 150 10.48 1.89 14.56
N GLY A 151 11.43 1.00 14.25
CA GLY A 151 12.84 1.34 14.05
C GLY A 151 13.11 2.17 12.78
N LEU A 152 12.19 2.19 11.83
CA LEU A 152 12.23 3.07 10.66
C LEU A 152 11.72 4.50 10.96
N GLY A 153 11.13 4.73 12.14
CA GLY A 153 10.61 6.02 12.58
C GLY A 153 9.09 6.17 12.44
N TYR A 154 8.36 5.07 12.18
CA TYR A 154 6.90 5.10 12.17
C TYR A 154 6.33 4.91 13.57
N CYS A 155 5.24 5.63 13.87
CA CYS A 155 4.31 5.27 14.94
C CYS A 155 3.38 4.17 14.46
N VAL A 156 3.45 3.00 15.07
CA VAL A 156 2.50 1.91 14.81
C VAL A 156 1.23 2.18 15.62
N GLY A 157 0.17 2.56 14.93
CA GLY A 157 -1.14 2.83 15.52
C GLY A 157 -1.99 1.56 15.63
N ASN A 158 -3.11 1.50 14.92
CA ASN A 158 -3.97 0.33 14.92
C ASN A 158 -3.33 -0.86 14.17
N ILE A 159 -3.56 -2.06 14.69
CA ILE A 159 -3.12 -3.34 14.11
C ILE A 159 -4.36 -4.19 13.92
N LEU A 160 -4.62 -4.64 12.69
CA LEU A 160 -5.75 -5.49 12.35
C LEU A 160 -5.26 -6.86 11.86
N GLU A 161 -5.77 -7.93 12.46
CA GLU A 161 -5.61 -9.29 11.93
C GLU A 161 -6.55 -9.47 10.74
N GLY A 162 -6.00 -9.48 9.53
CA GLY A 162 -6.72 -9.47 8.27
C GLY A 162 -6.58 -8.18 7.50
N ALA A 163 -7.32 -8.05 6.40
CA ALA A 163 -7.44 -6.83 5.62
C ALA A 163 -8.62 -5.98 6.06
N PRO A 164 -8.63 -4.65 5.81
CA PRO A 164 -9.80 -3.81 6.03
C PRO A 164 -11.00 -4.33 5.22
N VAL A 165 -12.19 -4.30 5.83
CA VAL A 165 -13.41 -4.92 5.27
C VAL A 165 -13.79 -4.39 3.89
N ASP A 166 -13.51 -3.10 3.64
CA ASP A 166 -13.85 -2.44 2.38
C ASP A 166 -12.79 -2.57 1.28
N TYR A 167 -11.69 -3.28 1.57
CA TYR A 167 -10.59 -3.46 0.63
C TYR A 167 -10.76 -4.77 -0.12
N SER A 168 -10.76 -4.69 -1.45
CA SER A 168 -10.84 -5.84 -2.35
C SER A 168 -9.87 -5.62 -3.51
N SER A 169 -8.99 -6.58 -3.71
CA SER A 169 -8.13 -6.71 -4.87
C SER A 169 -8.03 -8.19 -5.24
N GLN A 170 -7.55 -8.50 -6.44
CA GLN A 170 -7.43 -9.88 -6.89
C GLN A 170 -6.63 -10.75 -5.91
N PHE A 171 -5.50 -10.25 -5.40
CA PHE A 171 -4.65 -10.99 -4.46
C PHE A 171 -5.22 -11.01 -3.05
N LEU A 172 -5.83 -9.93 -2.57
CA LEU A 172 -6.49 -9.89 -1.26
C LEU A 172 -7.61 -10.92 -1.18
N ASP A 173 -8.45 -10.98 -2.21
CA ASP A 173 -9.56 -11.93 -2.27
C ASP A 173 -9.04 -13.37 -2.29
N LEU A 174 -7.98 -13.64 -3.07
CA LEU A 174 -7.34 -14.95 -3.14
C LEU A 174 -6.75 -15.37 -1.78
N PHE A 175 -5.96 -14.50 -1.15
CA PHE A 175 -5.23 -14.81 0.08
C PHE A 175 -6.14 -14.89 1.30
N SER A 176 -7.21 -14.11 1.34
CA SER A 176 -8.20 -14.15 2.43
C SER A 176 -8.97 -15.48 2.52
N ASN A 177 -8.96 -16.27 1.44
CA ASN A 177 -9.63 -17.57 1.40
C ASN A 177 -8.81 -18.71 2.03
N ASP A 178 -7.50 -18.54 2.22
CA ASP A 178 -6.62 -19.58 2.79
C ASP A 178 -6.05 -19.19 4.15
N LYS A 179 -6.91 -19.03 5.13
CA LYS A 179 -6.53 -18.59 6.48
C LYS A 179 -5.62 -19.57 7.25
N GLN A 180 -5.45 -20.79 6.79
CA GLN A 180 -4.54 -21.76 7.42
C GLN A 180 -3.09 -21.52 6.99
N ARG A 181 -2.87 -21.26 5.72
CA ARG A 181 -1.54 -21.12 5.13
C ARG A 181 -1.12 -19.67 4.87
N ILE A 182 -2.05 -18.72 5.01
CA ILE A 182 -1.81 -17.29 4.82
C ILE A 182 -2.40 -16.52 5.99
N LYS A 183 -1.58 -15.74 6.68
CA LYS A 183 -2.00 -14.77 7.70
C LYS A 183 -1.81 -13.37 7.16
N ILE A 184 -2.90 -12.63 7.05
CA ILE A 184 -2.87 -11.22 6.64
C ILE A 184 -2.80 -10.36 7.89
N LEU A 185 -1.97 -9.33 7.84
CA LEU A 185 -1.80 -8.32 8.87
C LEU A 185 -1.91 -6.93 8.26
N THR A 186 -2.68 -6.06 8.86
CA THR A 186 -2.77 -4.65 8.50
C THR A 186 -2.15 -3.80 9.61
N LEU A 187 -1.23 -2.91 9.23
CA LEU A 187 -0.62 -1.92 10.10
C LEU A 187 -0.99 -0.51 9.64
N TYR A 188 -1.50 0.29 10.57
CA TYR A 188 -1.69 1.73 10.39
C TYR A 188 -0.45 2.45 10.92
N LEU A 189 0.35 3.01 10.03
CA LEU A 189 1.68 3.55 10.29
C LEU A 189 1.66 5.06 10.05
N SER A 190 1.75 5.84 11.12
CA SER A 190 1.79 7.29 11.03
C SER A 190 3.20 7.84 11.22
N LYS A 191 3.36 9.12 10.90
CA LYS A 191 4.56 9.88 11.25
C LYS A 191 4.47 10.35 12.71
N ASN A 192 5.62 10.35 13.41
CA ASN A 192 5.75 11.01 14.73
C ASN A 192 5.66 12.52 14.60
#